data_27e708215dd370ce87afbc99b9c73bd3
#
_entry.id   27e708215dd370ce87afbc99b9c73bd3
#
_cell.length_a   1.000
_cell.length_b   1.000
_cell.length_c   1.000
_cell.angle_alpha   90.00
_cell.angle_beta   90.00
_cell.angle_gamma   90.00
#
_symmetry.space_group_name_H-M   'P 1'
#
loop_
_entity.id
_entity.type
_entity.pdbx_description
1 polymer ?
#
loop_
_entity_poly.entity_id
_entity_poly.type
_entity_poly.pdbx_seq_one_letter_code
_entity_poly.pdbx_strand_id
1 'polypeptide(L)'
;PVIVGGDSRRGVVATASYEARKFGVHSAMPSLKAHELCPEGIFVRPRFDAYKKASDEIHQIMLHYADAYEPISLDEAFLDISGMGEKYKTLGAIGRAIKKEIYDKVHLVASVGIAPNKFLAKMASDMDKPDGLFIIPYGKEKEILAPLPVRRLWGVGKVTEKRLIASGYKTIADIQNAPPGELESLFGSRGGELRALAFGKDDRPIESERKIKSIGDEETYEHNLTDPEEIDRQIAIHSDIVAQ
;
A
#
# COMPACT_ATOMS: atom_id res chain seq x y z
N PRO A 1 -18.44 -0.24 -14.25
CA PRO A 1 -17.64 -0.54 -13.06
C PRO A 1 -17.18 -2.01 -13.06
N VAL A 2 -15.89 -2.27 -12.78
CA VAL A 2 -15.33 -3.61 -12.70
C VAL A 2 -14.81 -3.86 -11.28
N ILE A 3 -15.12 -5.03 -10.73
CA ILE A 3 -14.73 -5.44 -9.38
C ILE A 3 -14.02 -6.78 -9.50
N VAL A 4 -12.79 -6.85 -9.02
CA VAL A 4 -12.02 -8.09 -8.98
C VAL A 4 -12.16 -8.72 -7.61
N GLY A 5 -12.58 -9.97 -7.53
CA GLY A 5 -12.75 -10.66 -6.25
C GLY A 5 -13.58 -11.93 -6.38
N GLY A 6 -13.83 -12.57 -5.24
CA GLY A 6 -14.76 -13.68 -5.16
C GLY A 6 -16.21 -13.18 -5.27
N ASP A 7 -17.01 -13.82 -6.11
CA ASP A 7 -18.44 -13.51 -6.29
C ASP A 7 -19.34 -14.37 -5.39
N SER A 8 -18.77 -15.02 -4.39
CA SER A 8 -19.51 -15.82 -3.42
C SER A 8 -20.01 -15.00 -2.24
N ARG A 9 -20.94 -15.57 -1.47
CA ARG A 9 -21.46 -14.95 -0.24
C ARG A 9 -20.37 -14.60 0.77
N ARG A 10 -19.24 -15.32 0.76
CA ARG A 10 -18.07 -15.10 1.61
C ARG A 10 -16.91 -14.46 0.87
N GLY A 11 -17.14 -14.08 -0.38
CA GLY A 11 -16.13 -13.43 -1.21
C GLY A 11 -15.70 -12.08 -0.67
N VAL A 12 -14.49 -11.69 -1.05
CA VAL A 12 -13.89 -10.41 -0.70
C VAL A 12 -13.42 -9.72 -1.98
N VAL A 13 -13.61 -8.42 -2.06
CA VAL A 13 -13.08 -7.58 -3.14
C VAL A 13 -11.56 -7.52 -3.03
N ALA A 14 -10.85 -8.02 -4.03
CA ALA A 14 -9.40 -7.86 -4.15
C ALA A 14 -9.05 -6.43 -4.58
N THR A 15 -9.71 -5.96 -5.65
CA THR A 15 -9.58 -4.56 -6.11
C THR A 15 -10.81 -4.13 -6.90
N ALA A 16 -10.93 -2.82 -7.15
CA ALA A 16 -12.05 -2.24 -7.89
C ALA A 16 -11.56 -1.12 -8.80
N SER A 17 -12.18 -1.01 -9.98
CA SER A 17 -11.93 0.09 -10.91
C SER A 17 -12.31 1.43 -10.28
N TYR A 18 -11.79 2.53 -10.82
CA TYR A 18 -12.13 3.87 -10.32
C TYR A 18 -13.62 4.19 -10.46
N GLU A 19 -14.29 3.62 -11.47
CA GLU A 19 -15.75 3.72 -11.64
C GLU A 19 -16.49 3.03 -10.48
N ALA A 20 -16.06 1.82 -10.09
CA ALA A 20 -16.66 1.11 -8.95
C ALA A 20 -16.35 1.81 -7.61
N ARG A 21 -15.17 2.40 -7.47
CA ARG A 21 -14.78 3.19 -6.27
C ARG A 21 -15.68 4.41 -6.04
N LYS A 22 -16.26 5.00 -7.09
CA LYS A 22 -17.24 6.11 -6.95
C LYS A 22 -18.50 5.69 -6.20
N PHE A 23 -18.84 4.40 -6.20
CA PHE A 23 -19.94 3.84 -5.42
C PHE A 23 -19.50 3.42 -3.99
N GLY A 24 -18.25 3.68 -3.60
CA GLY A 24 -17.72 3.32 -2.29
C GLY A 24 -17.15 1.89 -2.22
N VAL A 25 -17.05 1.17 -3.34
CA VAL A 25 -16.43 -0.15 -3.39
C VAL A 25 -14.91 -0.02 -3.24
N HIS A 26 -14.31 -0.86 -2.38
CA HIS A 26 -12.87 -0.84 -2.12
C HIS A 26 -12.32 -2.23 -1.78
N SER A 27 -11.00 -2.40 -1.86
CA SER A 27 -10.32 -3.65 -1.47
C SER A 27 -10.64 -4.05 -0.03
N ALA A 28 -10.67 -5.34 0.23
CA ALA A 28 -11.05 -5.97 1.50
C ALA A 28 -12.53 -5.79 1.93
N MET A 29 -13.37 -5.22 1.06
CA MET A 29 -14.82 -5.16 1.30
C MET A 29 -15.46 -6.53 1.05
N PRO A 30 -16.42 -7.00 1.88
CA PRO A 30 -17.23 -8.18 1.56
C PRO A 30 -17.95 -8.02 0.22
N SER A 31 -17.92 -9.07 -0.62
CA SER A 31 -18.52 -9.01 -1.97
C SER A 31 -20.02 -8.73 -1.94
N LEU A 32 -20.75 -9.23 -0.95
CA LEU A 32 -22.17 -8.87 -0.73
C LEU A 32 -22.35 -7.36 -0.59
N LYS A 33 -21.47 -6.70 0.17
CA LYS A 33 -21.55 -5.24 0.36
C LYS A 33 -21.21 -4.49 -0.91
N ALA A 34 -20.27 -5.01 -1.68
CA ALA A 34 -19.90 -4.42 -2.97
C ALA A 34 -21.07 -4.53 -3.99
N HIS A 35 -21.80 -5.64 -4.01
CA HIS A 35 -23.02 -5.79 -4.82
C HIS A 35 -24.11 -4.79 -4.41
N GLU A 36 -24.33 -4.58 -3.11
CA GLU A 36 -25.31 -3.60 -2.62
C GLU A 36 -24.95 -2.17 -3.06
N LEU A 37 -23.68 -1.81 -3.00
CA LEU A 37 -23.21 -0.47 -3.34
C LEU A 37 -23.12 -0.22 -4.84
N CYS A 38 -22.82 -1.24 -5.62
CA CYS A 38 -22.64 -1.16 -7.07
C CYS A 38 -23.34 -2.35 -7.76
N PRO A 39 -24.70 -2.36 -7.85
CA PRO A 39 -25.45 -3.47 -8.42
C PRO A 39 -25.11 -3.79 -9.88
N GLU A 40 -24.68 -2.78 -10.64
CA GLU A 40 -24.27 -2.93 -12.05
C GLU A 40 -22.78 -3.29 -12.20
N GLY A 41 -22.09 -3.54 -11.09
CA GLY A 41 -20.67 -3.91 -11.07
C GLY A 41 -20.45 -5.29 -11.70
N ILE A 42 -19.49 -5.36 -12.62
CA ILE A 42 -19.07 -6.62 -13.25
C ILE A 42 -18.00 -7.25 -12.36
N PHE A 43 -18.34 -8.39 -11.74
CA PHE A 43 -17.38 -9.16 -10.95
C PHE A 43 -16.55 -10.07 -11.83
N VAL A 44 -15.23 -10.02 -11.64
CA VAL A 44 -14.26 -10.88 -12.33
C VAL A 44 -13.38 -11.60 -11.32
N ARG A 45 -13.07 -12.86 -11.56
CA ARG A 45 -12.19 -13.64 -10.68
C ARG A 45 -10.75 -13.16 -10.79
N PRO A 46 -9.99 -13.13 -9.68
CA PRO A 46 -8.56 -12.86 -9.69
C PRO A 46 -7.81 -13.86 -10.58
N ARG A 47 -6.77 -13.38 -11.29
CA ARG A 47 -5.88 -14.19 -12.11
C ARG A 47 -4.45 -14.04 -11.62
N PHE A 48 -4.12 -14.70 -10.50
CA PHE A 48 -2.83 -14.57 -9.83
C PHE A 48 -1.62 -14.88 -10.70
N ASP A 49 -1.74 -15.86 -11.62
CA ASP A 49 -0.66 -16.19 -12.57
C ASP A 49 -0.33 -15.00 -13.48
N ALA A 50 -1.37 -14.32 -14.01
CA ALA A 50 -1.18 -13.13 -14.82
C ALA A 50 -0.59 -11.97 -14.00
N TYR A 51 -1.01 -11.81 -12.73
CA TYR A 51 -0.49 -10.77 -11.85
C TYR A 51 0.98 -11.02 -11.51
N LYS A 52 1.35 -12.27 -11.21
CA LYS A 52 2.74 -12.64 -10.94
C LYS A 52 3.63 -12.36 -12.15
N LYS A 53 3.20 -12.77 -13.37
CA LYS A 53 3.95 -12.49 -14.58
C LYS A 53 4.16 -10.98 -14.78
N ALA A 54 3.12 -10.17 -14.68
CA ALA A 54 3.23 -8.72 -14.82
C ALA A 54 4.10 -8.11 -13.70
N SER A 55 4.00 -8.62 -12.48
CA SER A 55 4.85 -8.24 -11.36
C SER A 55 6.32 -8.48 -11.65
N ASP A 56 6.68 -9.68 -12.11
CA ASP A 56 8.06 -10.04 -12.43
C ASP A 56 8.65 -9.10 -13.51
N GLU A 57 7.87 -8.78 -14.55
CA GLU A 57 8.28 -7.85 -15.60
C GLU A 57 8.48 -6.41 -15.05
N ILE A 58 7.56 -5.93 -14.22
CA ILE A 58 7.64 -4.59 -13.58
C ILE A 58 8.85 -4.53 -12.65
N HIS A 59 9.09 -5.58 -11.85
CA HIS A 59 10.24 -5.64 -10.96
C HIS A 59 11.56 -5.61 -11.72
N GLN A 60 11.67 -6.31 -12.84
CA GLN A 60 12.86 -6.24 -13.71
C GLN A 60 13.08 -4.82 -14.27
N ILE A 61 12.00 -4.13 -14.66
CA ILE A 61 12.10 -2.73 -15.10
C ILE A 61 12.61 -1.85 -13.96
N MET A 62 12.04 -1.97 -12.76
CA MET A 62 12.40 -1.16 -11.62
C MET A 62 13.88 -1.31 -11.22
N LEU A 63 14.43 -2.53 -11.29
CA LEU A 63 15.83 -2.81 -11.00
C LEU A 63 16.81 -2.04 -11.90
N HIS A 64 16.43 -1.66 -13.11
CA HIS A 64 17.27 -0.82 -14.00
C HIS A 64 17.39 0.63 -13.54
N TYR A 65 16.54 1.07 -12.59
CA TYR A 65 16.45 2.45 -12.09
C TYR A 65 16.87 2.58 -10.63
N ALA A 66 17.44 1.56 -10.03
CA ALA A 66 17.70 1.55 -8.60
C ALA A 66 19.12 1.07 -8.26
N ASP A 67 19.74 1.74 -7.29
CA ASP A 67 20.98 1.27 -6.64
C ASP A 67 20.65 0.21 -5.58
N ALA A 68 19.49 0.35 -4.92
CA ALA A 68 18.91 -0.62 -4.02
C ALA A 68 17.39 -0.70 -4.22
N TYR A 69 16.83 -1.88 -4.05
CA TYR A 69 15.45 -2.21 -4.37
C TYR A 69 14.79 -3.03 -3.28
N GLU A 70 13.64 -2.59 -2.80
CA GLU A 70 12.84 -3.30 -1.78
C GLU A 70 11.42 -3.54 -2.28
N PRO A 71 11.06 -4.79 -2.67
CA PRO A 71 9.69 -5.11 -3.01
C PRO A 71 8.79 -5.07 -1.77
N ILE A 72 7.61 -4.47 -1.90
CA ILE A 72 6.59 -4.40 -0.84
C ILE A 72 5.47 -5.39 -1.12
N SER A 73 5.03 -5.46 -2.38
CA SER A 73 3.93 -6.31 -2.87
C SER A 73 4.18 -6.70 -4.33
N LEU A 74 3.21 -7.31 -4.99
CA LEU A 74 3.28 -7.65 -6.42
C LEU A 74 3.43 -6.42 -7.33
N ASP A 75 2.95 -5.25 -6.90
CA ASP A 75 2.83 -4.03 -7.69
C ASP A 75 3.51 -2.81 -7.06
N GLU A 76 4.17 -2.98 -5.92
CA GLU A 76 4.81 -1.89 -5.18
C GLU A 76 6.24 -2.23 -4.76
N ALA A 77 7.14 -1.27 -4.93
CA ALA A 77 8.50 -1.35 -4.44
C ALA A 77 9.06 0.03 -4.06
N PHE A 78 10.04 0.04 -3.15
CA PHE A 78 10.92 1.19 -2.97
C PHE A 78 12.19 1.03 -3.80
N LEU A 79 12.63 2.13 -4.37
CA LEU A 79 13.85 2.21 -5.17
C LEU A 79 14.76 3.30 -4.59
N ASP A 80 16.03 2.97 -4.34
CA ASP A 80 17.03 3.99 -4.14
C ASP A 80 17.54 4.46 -5.50
N ILE A 81 17.28 5.72 -5.79
CA ILE A 81 17.65 6.36 -7.06
C ILE A 81 18.80 7.36 -6.88
N SER A 82 19.50 7.32 -5.74
CA SER A 82 20.52 8.32 -5.38
C SER A 82 21.68 8.37 -6.40
N GLY A 83 22.09 7.24 -6.96
CA GLY A 83 23.14 7.14 -7.99
C GLY A 83 22.68 7.48 -9.40
N MET A 84 21.39 7.70 -9.65
CA MET A 84 20.86 7.92 -11.00
C MET A 84 21.03 9.37 -11.51
N GLY A 85 21.61 10.25 -10.71
CA GLY A 85 21.77 11.69 -11.03
C GLY A 85 22.61 11.97 -12.28
N GLU A 86 23.59 11.14 -12.60
CA GLU A 86 24.38 11.28 -13.82
C GLU A 86 23.58 10.95 -15.09
N LYS A 87 22.71 9.96 -15.02
CA LYS A 87 21.88 9.50 -16.14
C LYS A 87 20.66 10.39 -16.37
N TYR A 88 20.09 10.92 -15.30
CA TYR A 88 18.88 11.73 -15.34
C TYR A 88 19.09 13.10 -14.70
N LYS A 89 18.88 14.15 -15.48
CA LYS A 89 19.11 15.53 -15.04
C LYS A 89 18.13 16.01 -13.95
N THR A 90 16.98 15.37 -13.79
CA THR A 90 15.96 15.75 -12.82
C THR A 90 15.22 14.52 -12.28
N LEU A 91 14.75 14.59 -11.02
CA LEU A 91 13.92 13.56 -10.41
C LEU A 91 12.67 13.25 -11.23
N GLY A 92 12.06 14.28 -11.82
CA GLY A 92 10.90 14.09 -12.69
C GLY A 92 11.22 13.31 -13.98
N ALA A 93 12.45 13.39 -14.48
CA ALA A 93 12.87 12.61 -15.65
C ALA A 93 12.94 11.11 -15.35
N ILE A 94 13.47 10.74 -14.17
CA ILE A 94 13.52 9.33 -13.72
C ILE A 94 12.10 8.80 -13.59
N GLY A 95 11.23 9.51 -12.85
CA GLY A 95 9.84 9.07 -12.64
C GLY A 95 9.08 8.87 -13.94
N ARG A 96 9.23 9.78 -14.90
CA ARG A 96 8.63 9.62 -16.24
C ARG A 96 9.21 8.45 -17.03
N ALA A 97 10.51 8.21 -16.93
CA ALA A 97 11.16 7.09 -17.60
C ALA A 97 10.62 5.74 -17.09
N ILE A 98 10.54 5.57 -15.76
CA ILE A 98 9.98 4.38 -15.13
C ILE A 98 8.52 4.15 -15.59
N LYS A 99 7.67 5.16 -15.47
CA LYS A 99 6.27 5.08 -15.91
C LYS A 99 6.13 4.71 -17.37
N LYS A 100 6.93 5.37 -18.22
CA LYS A 100 6.92 5.10 -19.65
C LYS A 100 7.35 3.66 -19.98
N GLU A 101 8.43 3.17 -19.38
CA GLU A 101 8.93 1.83 -19.65
C GLU A 101 7.95 0.75 -19.17
N ILE A 102 7.32 0.92 -18.01
CA ILE A 102 6.26 0.03 -17.52
C ILE A 102 5.09 0.02 -18.52
N TYR A 103 4.64 1.18 -18.98
CA TYR A 103 3.55 1.27 -19.93
C TYR A 103 3.89 0.62 -21.27
N ASP A 104 5.06 0.90 -21.82
CA ASP A 104 5.49 0.39 -23.13
C ASP A 104 5.64 -1.13 -23.15
N LYS A 105 6.12 -1.73 -22.03
CA LYS A 105 6.42 -3.17 -21.96
C LYS A 105 5.28 -4.01 -21.39
N VAL A 106 4.59 -3.49 -20.37
CA VAL A 106 3.59 -4.26 -19.61
C VAL A 106 2.16 -3.77 -19.86
N HIS A 107 2.01 -2.61 -20.51
CA HIS A 107 0.72 -1.95 -20.78
C HIS A 107 -0.09 -1.63 -19.53
N LEU A 108 0.61 -1.38 -18.41
CA LEU A 108 0.02 -0.97 -17.16
C LEU A 108 0.42 0.47 -16.81
N VAL A 109 -0.50 1.18 -16.18
CA VAL A 109 -0.27 2.53 -15.71
C VAL A 109 0.28 2.48 -14.28
N ALA A 110 1.42 3.16 -14.04
CA ALA A 110 2.05 3.27 -12.74
C ALA A 110 1.95 4.70 -12.19
N SER A 111 1.81 4.82 -10.87
CA SER A 111 2.00 6.09 -10.16
C SER A 111 3.31 6.06 -9.38
N VAL A 112 4.10 7.13 -9.48
CA VAL A 112 5.43 7.22 -8.88
C VAL A 112 5.47 8.38 -7.88
N GLY A 113 5.95 8.09 -6.67
CA GLY A 113 6.28 9.08 -5.65
C GLY A 113 7.79 9.15 -5.45
N ILE A 114 8.36 10.36 -5.48
CA ILE A 114 9.79 10.58 -5.24
C ILE A 114 9.93 11.48 -4.01
N ALA A 115 10.72 11.04 -3.03
CA ALA A 115 10.87 11.76 -1.77
C ALA A 115 12.18 11.36 -1.08
N PRO A 116 12.61 12.10 -0.03
CA PRO A 116 13.84 11.80 0.72
C PRO A 116 13.86 10.48 1.48
N ASN A 117 12.72 9.84 1.75
CA ASN A 117 12.63 8.58 2.48
C ASN A 117 11.41 7.74 2.08
N LYS A 118 11.36 6.49 2.57
CA LYS A 118 10.33 5.51 2.21
C LYS A 118 8.91 5.95 2.54
N PHE A 119 8.70 6.49 3.74
CA PHE A 119 7.39 6.98 4.17
C PHE A 119 6.84 8.05 3.23
N LEU A 120 7.65 9.05 2.94
CA LEU A 120 7.26 10.14 2.07
C LEU A 120 7.08 9.70 0.61
N ALA A 121 7.95 8.81 0.11
CA ALA A 121 7.83 8.26 -1.25
C ALA A 121 6.54 7.48 -1.43
N LYS A 122 6.18 6.63 -0.45
CA LYS A 122 4.91 5.89 -0.46
C LYS A 122 3.71 6.83 -0.42
N MET A 123 3.75 7.86 0.43
CA MET A 123 2.69 8.87 0.48
C MET A 123 2.58 9.63 -0.85
N ALA A 124 3.71 10.08 -1.40
CA ALA A 124 3.76 10.81 -2.66
C ALA A 124 3.16 10.00 -3.82
N SER A 125 3.40 8.68 -3.86
CA SER A 125 2.84 7.82 -4.92
C SER A 125 1.31 7.78 -4.94
N ASP A 126 0.66 8.14 -3.83
CA ASP A 126 -0.80 8.18 -3.70
C ASP A 126 -1.41 9.57 -3.92
N MET A 127 -0.59 10.64 -3.93
CA MET A 127 -1.11 12.02 -3.93
C MET A 127 -1.72 12.45 -5.26
N ASP A 128 -1.26 11.86 -6.37
CA ASP A 128 -1.66 12.25 -7.72
C ASP A 128 -2.21 11.05 -8.53
N LYS A 129 -2.72 10.01 -7.84
CA LYS A 129 -3.36 8.84 -8.50
C LYS A 129 -4.67 9.24 -9.20
N PRO A 130 -5.01 8.64 -10.36
CA PRO A 130 -4.24 7.67 -11.15
C PRO A 130 -3.16 8.33 -12.03
N ASP A 131 -2.22 7.52 -12.51
CA ASP A 131 -1.15 7.94 -13.44
C ASP A 131 -0.27 9.09 -12.93
N GLY A 132 -0.13 9.20 -11.61
CA GLY A 132 0.54 10.31 -10.96
C GLY A 132 2.07 10.25 -11.01
N LEU A 133 2.68 11.42 -10.86
CA LEU A 133 4.08 11.60 -10.55
C LEU A 133 4.22 12.75 -9.57
N PHE A 134 4.37 12.43 -8.29
CA PHE A 134 4.48 13.44 -7.26
C PHE A 134 5.88 13.42 -6.62
N ILE A 135 6.45 14.61 -6.44
CA ILE A 135 7.79 14.78 -5.87
C ILE A 135 7.68 15.62 -4.60
N ILE A 136 8.17 15.09 -3.48
CA ILE A 136 8.36 15.84 -2.24
C ILE A 136 9.84 16.25 -2.19
N PRO A 137 10.17 17.53 -2.45
CA PRO A 137 11.56 17.99 -2.41
C PRO A 137 12.10 18.00 -0.98
N TYR A 138 13.42 17.75 -0.85
CA TYR A 138 14.10 17.89 0.42
C TYR A 138 13.91 19.29 1.03
N GLY A 139 13.60 19.35 2.32
CA GLY A 139 13.34 20.59 3.06
C GLY A 139 11.89 21.14 2.92
N LYS A 140 11.03 20.48 2.12
CA LYS A 140 9.61 20.85 1.96
C LYS A 140 8.63 19.88 2.65
N GLU A 141 9.15 18.86 3.32
CA GLU A 141 8.37 17.78 3.91
C GLU A 141 7.31 18.29 4.87
N LYS A 142 7.73 19.11 5.85
CA LYS A 142 6.85 19.68 6.87
C LYS A 142 5.69 20.47 6.25
N GLU A 143 6.01 21.31 5.25
CA GLU A 143 5.04 22.19 4.59
C GLU A 143 4.00 21.38 3.80
N ILE A 144 4.47 20.38 3.03
CA ILE A 144 3.60 19.52 2.22
C ILE A 144 2.72 18.61 3.09
N LEU A 145 3.24 18.12 4.20
CA LEU A 145 2.52 17.25 5.11
C LEU A 145 1.45 18.01 5.92
N ALA A 146 1.72 19.25 6.32
CA ALA A 146 0.88 20.02 7.24
C ALA A 146 -0.63 19.96 6.96
N PRO A 147 -1.13 20.21 5.75
CA PRO A 147 -2.57 20.24 5.47
C PRO A 147 -3.21 18.85 5.39
N LEU A 148 -2.43 17.77 5.37
CA LEU A 148 -2.96 16.43 5.18
C LEU A 148 -3.63 15.91 6.45
N PRO A 149 -4.68 15.07 6.34
CA PRO A 149 -5.32 14.45 7.48
C PRO A 149 -4.38 13.44 8.15
N VAL A 150 -4.49 13.29 9.49
CA VAL A 150 -3.62 12.41 10.29
C VAL A 150 -3.59 10.96 9.82
N ARG A 151 -4.66 10.48 9.18
CA ARG A 151 -4.73 9.12 8.59
C ARG A 151 -3.71 8.86 7.50
N ARG A 152 -3.07 9.92 6.95
CA ARG A 152 -2.01 9.79 5.94
C ARG A 152 -0.66 9.39 6.55
N LEU A 153 -0.49 9.54 7.86
CA LEU A 153 0.72 9.07 8.53
C LEU A 153 0.79 7.54 8.50
N TRP A 154 1.96 7.02 8.23
CA TRP A 154 2.20 5.58 8.19
C TRP A 154 1.81 4.91 9.51
N GLY A 155 1.05 3.83 9.43
CA GLY A 155 0.57 3.09 10.59
C GLY A 155 -0.58 3.75 11.35
N VAL A 156 -1.17 4.83 10.83
CA VAL A 156 -2.42 5.37 11.36
C VAL A 156 -3.61 4.71 10.68
N GLY A 157 -4.10 3.63 11.29
CA GLY A 157 -5.35 2.96 10.89
C GLY A 157 -6.58 3.62 11.52
N LYS A 158 -7.77 3.11 11.19
CA LYS A 158 -9.08 3.65 11.64
C LYS A 158 -9.18 3.88 13.16
N VAL A 159 -8.59 2.99 13.97
CA VAL A 159 -8.62 3.10 15.44
C VAL A 159 -7.74 4.25 15.92
N THR A 160 -6.50 4.34 15.43
CA THR A 160 -5.57 5.42 15.78
C THR A 160 -6.07 6.77 15.29
N GLU A 161 -6.62 6.84 14.07
CA GLU A 161 -7.25 8.06 13.53
C GLU A 161 -8.36 8.57 14.45
N LYS A 162 -9.30 7.70 14.86
CA LYS A 162 -10.38 8.09 15.79
C LYS A 162 -9.84 8.63 17.10
N ARG A 163 -8.79 8.01 17.67
CA ARG A 163 -8.17 8.47 18.91
C ARG A 163 -7.50 9.84 18.72
N LEU A 164 -6.75 10.02 17.63
CA LEU A 164 -6.12 11.30 17.30
C LEU A 164 -7.16 12.41 17.17
N ILE A 165 -8.23 12.18 16.40
CA ILE A 165 -9.32 13.16 16.21
C ILE A 165 -10.00 13.49 17.53
N ALA A 166 -10.28 12.48 18.39
CA ALA A 166 -10.87 12.70 19.72
C ALA A 166 -9.96 13.51 20.65
N SER A 167 -8.63 13.44 20.45
CA SER A 167 -7.64 14.24 21.18
C SER A 167 -7.35 15.60 20.52
N GLY A 168 -8.11 16.00 19.49
CA GLY A 168 -7.98 17.31 18.83
C GLY A 168 -7.05 17.33 17.61
N TYR A 169 -6.38 16.22 17.26
CA TYR A 169 -5.46 16.12 16.13
C TYR A 169 -6.19 15.63 14.87
N LYS A 170 -6.55 16.52 13.96
CA LYS A 170 -7.25 16.21 12.71
C LYS A 170 -6.31 16.19 11.51
N THR A 171 -5.36 17.12 11.51
CA THR A 171 -4.37 17.29 10.45
C THR A 171 -2.97 16.98 10.98
N ILE A 172 -2.03 16.77 10.06
CA ILE A 172 -0.63 16.60 10.41
C ILE A 172 -0.06 17.89 11.03
N ALA A 173 -0.57 19.07 10.63
CA ALA A 173 -0.21 20.35 11.26
C ALA A 173 -0.54 20.36 12.76
N ASP A 174 -1.66 19.76 13.17
CA ASP A 174 -2.01 19.70 14.60
C ASP A 174 -0.96 18.90 15.37
N ILE A 175 -0.47 17.79 14.82
CA ILE A 175 0.61 17.00 15.42
C ILE A 175 1.95 17.77 15.42
N GLN A 176 2.26 18.50 14.33
CA GLN A 176 3.47 19.34 14.25
C GLN A 176 3.48 20.42 15.31
N ASN A 177 2.32 20.96 15.67
CA ASN A 177 2.15 22.04 16.66
C ASN A 177 1.87 21.53 18.08
N ALA A 178 1.76 20.21 18.28
CA ALA A 178 1.52 19.63 19.60
C ALA A 178 2.63 20.03 20.60
N PRO A 179 2.30 20.35 21.86
CA PRO A 179 3.29 20.57 22.90
C PRO A 179 4.25 19.38 23.05
N PRO A 180 5.51 19.63 23.45
CA PRO A 180 6.45 18.55 23.74
C PRO A 180 5.91 17.59 24.81
N GLY A 181 5.99 16.28 24.57
CA GLY A 181 5.56 15.24 25.50
C GLY A 181 4.05 14.94 25.51
N GLU A 182 3.21 15.76 24.87
CA GLU A 182 1.76 15.53 24.88
C GLU A 182 1.37 14.28 24.08
N LEU A 183 1.96 14.09 22.91
CA LEU A 183 1.70 12.91 22.09
C LEU A 183 2.20 11.62 22.77
N GLU A 184 3.35 11.68 23.43
CA GLU A 184 3.89 10.55 24.21
C GLU A 184 3.00 10.24 25.41
N SER A 185 2.44 11.26 26.08
CA SER A 185 1.47 11.08 27.17
C SER A 185 0.19 10.38 26.70
N LEU A 186 -0.32 10.73 25.51
CA LEU A 186 -1.57 10.19 24.97
C LEU A 186 -1.39 8.82 24.27
N PHE A 187 -0.25 8.57 23.62
CA PHE A 187 -0.02 7.43 22.74
C PHE A 187 1.20 6.58 23.12
N GLY A 188 1.87 6.87 24.23
CA GLY A 188 3.09 6.19 24.65
C GLY A 188 4.24 6.37 23.65
N SER A 189 5.09 5.35 23.47
CA SER A 189 6.19 5.39 22.49
C SER A 189 5.73 5.73 21.08
N ARG A 190 4.51 5.38 20.72
CA ARG A 190 3.90 5.69 19.44
C ARG A 190 3.74 7.21 19.21
N GLY A 191 3.62 8.00 20.27
CA GLY A 191 3.52 9.47 20.18
C GLY A 191 4.76 10.10 19.57
N GLY A 192 5.94 9.67 19.98
CA GLY A 192 7.21 10.10 19.40
C GLY A 192 7.38 9.73 17.93
N GLU A 193 6.97 8.50 17.54
CA GLU A 193 6.97 8.06 16.15
C GLU A 193 6.01 8.92 15.29
N LEU A 194 4.79 9.17 15.76
CA LEU A 194 3.82 10.01 15.06
C LEU A 194 4.36 11.41 14.85
N ARG A 195 5.04 11.97 15.88
CA ARG A 195 5.68 13.28 15.78
C ARG A 195 6.80 13.27 14.74
N ALA A 196 7.68 12.27 14.76
CA ALA A 196 8.76 12.14 13.77
C ALA A 196 8.21 12.09 12.35
N LEU A 197 7.22 11.23 12.09
CA LEU A 197 6.54 11.11 10.81
C LEU A 197 5.85 12.43 10.40
N ALA A 198 5.23 13.15 11.32
CA ALA A 198 4.59 14.44 11.03
C ALA A 198 5.59 15.50 10.52
N PHE A 199 6.86 15.37 10.87
CA PHE A 199 7.96 16.20 10.36
C PHE A 199 8.67 15.57 9.16
N GLY A 200 8.15 14.48 8.60
CA GLY A 200 8.72 13.79 7.45
C GLY A 200 9.96 12.97 7.76
N LYS A 201 10.21 12.61 9.02
CA LYS A 201 11.39 11.84 9.42
C LYS A 201 11.09 10.35 9.39
N ASP A 202 11.89 9.62 8.60
CA ASP A 202 11.87 8.17 8.51
C ASP A 202 13.28 7.71 8.09
N ASP A 203 14.02 7.14 9.03
CA ASP A 203 15.42 6.73 8.83
C ASP A 203 15.56 5.26 8.42
N ARG A 204 14.45 4.58 8.09
CA ARG A 204 14.50 3.17 7.67
C ARG A 204 15.19 3.06 6.31
N PRO A 205 16.25 2.24 6.20
CA PRO A 205 16.92 2.00 4.93
C PRO A 205 16.04 1.19 3.98
N ILE A 206 16.43 1.13 2.70
CA ILE A 206 15.87 0.19 1.74
C ILE A 206 16.48 -1.19 2.01
N GLU A 207 15.62 -2.19 2.26
CA GLU A 207 16.00 -3.56 2.58
C GLU A 207 15.79 -4.47 1.36
N SER A 208 16.85 -4.72 0.61
CA SER A 208 16.79 -5.57 -0.60
C SER A 208 16.60 -7.06 -0.29
N GLU A 209 17.00 -7.50 0.90
CA GLU A 209 16.85 -8.89 1.33
C GLU A 209 15.90 -9.00 2.52
N ARG A 210 14.81 -9.72 2.34
CA ARG A 210 13.87 -10.05 3.41
C ARG A 210 14.00 -11.54 3.75
N LYS A 211 14.29 -11.83 5.02
CA LYS A 211 14.18 -13.21 5.54
C LYS A 211 12.71 -13.56 5.72
N ILE A 212 12.33 -14.75 5.27
CA ILE A 212 11.00 -15.33 5.56
C ILE A 212 10.92 -15.51 7.08
N LYS A 213 9.89 -14.93 7.71
CA LYS A 213 9.66 -15.01 9.17
C LYS A 213 8.55 -15.98 9.53
N SER A 214 7.61 -16.18 8.63
CA SER A 214 6.47 -17.10 8.80
C SER A 214 5.99 -17.57 7.44
N ILE A 215 5.50 -18.80 7.40
CA ILE A 215 4.77 -19.38 6.27
C ILE A 215 3.40 -19.77 6.82
N GLY A 216 2.35 -19.47 6.09
CA GLY A 216 0.98 -19.80 6.48
C GLY A 216 0.13 -20.06 5.24
N ASP A 217 -0.89 -20.86 5.42
CA ASP A 217 -1.92 -21.14 4.43
C ASP A 217 -3.29 -20.94 5.04
N GLU A 218 -4.21 -20.33 4.29
CA GLU A 218 -5.58 -20.06 4.75
C GLU A 218 -6.58 -20.22 3.61
N GLU A 219 -7.75 -20.78 3.92
CA GLU A 219 -8.84 -20.92 2.97
C GLU A 219 -10.18 -20.53 3.59
N THR A 220 -11.02 -19.89 2.80
CA THR A 220 -12.41 -19.57 3.19
C THR A 220 -13.36 -20.50 2.45
N TYR A 221 -13.96 -21.44 3.17
CA TYR A 221 -14.92 -22.40 2.63
C TYR A 221 -16.29 -21.74 2.39
N GLU A 222 -17.01 -22.22 1.37
CA GLU A 222 -18.36 -21.73 1.05
C GLU A 222 -19.36 -21.96 2.19
N HIS A 223 -19.20 -23.06 2.95
CA HIS A 223 -20.02 -23.44 4.08
C HIS A 223 -19.18 -23.61 5.35
N ASN A 224 -19.81 -23.53 6.51
CA ASN A 224 -19.14 -23.86 7.76
C ASN A 224 -18.79 -25.34 7.77
N LEU A 225 -17.54 -25.66 8.09
CA LEU A 225 -17.14 -27.02 8.41
C LEU A 225 -17.66 -27.32 9.82
N THR A 226 -18.49 -28.35 9.95
CA THR A 226 -19.08 -28.77 11.23
C THR A 226 -18.76 -30.22 11.58
N ASP A 227 -18.33 -31.00 10.59
CA ASP A 227 -17.90 -32.37 10.78
C ASP A 227 -16.44 -32.42 11.24
N PRO A 228 -16.15 -33.01 12.41
CA PRO A 228 -14.79 -33.14 12.95
C PRO A 228 -13.82 -33.84 11.99
N GLU A 229 -14.27 -34.90 11.31
CA GLU A 229 -13.40 -35.63 10.36
C GLU A 229 -13.03 -34.76 9.15
N GLU A 230 -13.95 -33.96 8.68
CA GLU A 230 -13.67 -32.98 7.61
C GLU A 230 -12.73 -31.89 8.07
N ILE A 231 -12.89 -31.36 9.28
CA ILE A 231 -12.01 -30.36 9.88
C ILE A 231 -10.60 -30.91 10.00
N ASP A 232 -10.44 -32.12 10.54
CA ASP A 232 -9.12 -32.78 10.69
C ASP A 232 -8.45 -33.01 9.33
N ARG A 233 -9.22 -33.41 8.32
CA ARG A 233 -8.70 -33.55 6.94
C ARG A 233 -8.19 -32.22 6.38
N GLN A 234 -8.93 -31.14 6.53
CA GLN A 234 -8.52 -29.82 6.07
C GLN A 234 -7.28 -29.31 6.81
N ILE A 235 -7.20 -29.51 8.13
CA ILE A 235 -6.01 -29.16 8.91
C ILE A 235 -4.77 -29.93 8.38
N ALA A 236 -4.92 -31.21 8.09
CA ALA A 236 -3.83 -32.00 7.50
C ALA A 236 -3.37 -31.45 6.14
N ILE A 237 -4.30 -31.12 5.25
CA ILE A 237 -4.01 -30.52 3.94
C ILE A 237 -3.23 -29.21 4.09
N HIS A 238 -3.73 -28.27 4.93
CA HIS A 238 -3.05 -27.00 5.17
C HIS A 238 -1.67 -27.19 5.82
N SER A 239 -1.54 -28.16 6.72
CA SER A 239 -0.26 -28.49 7.34
C SER A 239 0.77 -28.99 6.32
N ASP A 240 0.34 -29.85 5.37
CA ASP A 240 1.21 -30.34 4.31
C ASP A 240 1.65 -29.23 3.36
N ILE A 241 0.75 -28.30 3.02
CA ILE A 241 1.07 -27.11 2.19
C ILE A 241 2.12 -26.22 2.87
N VAL A 242 1.99 -26.00 4.18
CA VAL A 242 2.95 -25.17 4.94
C VAL A 242 4.29 -25.88 5.15
N ALA A 243 4.33 -27.21 5.13
CA ALA A 243 5.55 -27.99 5.34
C ALA A 243 6.42 -28.15 4.08
N GLN A 244 5.90 -27.89 2.89
CA GLN A 244 6.62 -27.94 1.61
C GLN A 244 7.43 -26.66 1.35
#